data_b323681666605bfba1f70fe8563dc0b0
#
_entry.id   b323681666605bfba1f70fe8563dc0b0
#
_cell.length_a   1.000
_cell.length_b   1.000
_cell.length_c   1.000
_cell.angle_alpha   90.00
_cell.angle_beta   90.00
_cell.angle_gamma   90.00
#
_symmetry.space_group_name_H-M   'P 1'
#
loop_
_entity.id
_entity.type
_entity.pdbx_description
1 polymer ?
#
loop_
_entity_poly.entity_id
_entity_poly.type
_entity_poly.pdbx_seq_one_letter_code
_entity_poly.pdbx_strand_id
1 'polypeptide(L)'
;MMAQYLGIKAAFPDTLVFYRMGDFYELFFGDAEKAAGLLDITLTRRGQSAGQPVLMAGVPFHSMETYLARLIKLGESVAICEQVGDVATSKGPVERKVVRVVTPGTLTDTELLSDKSEAILLAVHQAGKNRCGLAWLSVTQGVVHLAECAQDELADWIDRIAPSELLASAGMTPTFEQKLRGLKTTGRGSWSFALRPDFQFDAGLGQRKLLEQLQAASLAAWSADTLPDAHAAAAALLTYAEHTQGRRLPHVQRVQVQRSDALIDLPASTRRNLELTQTLRGESASDSPTLFALLDTCMTGMGSRLLKSWLLSPPRDRQVAQQRLQAQAVLRGESGAGVWNNLREQLKGASDVERITARTALRQVRPRELVALRHALARAASLSTQLQALNPEPGTLLAGMARWLTPPTHCAELLQMALLEEPAALVRDGGIIAGGLDAELDELRGIQTNCDAFLLDL
;
A
#
# COMPACT_ATOMS: atom_id res chain seq x y z
N MET A 1 -33.39 -2.00 -5.08
CA MET A 1 -32.13 -2.73 -4.92
C MET A 1 -31.39 -2.90 -6.24
N MET A 2 -31.89 -3.61 -7.26
CA MET A 2 -31.17 -3.80 -8.54
C MET A 2 -30.81 -2.48 -9.25
N ALA A 3 -31.70 -1.49 -9.27
CA ALA A 3 -31.37 -0.17 -9.83
C ALA A 3 -30.17 0.50 -9.13
N GLN A 4 -30.07 0.35 -7.82
CA GLN A 4 -28.93 0.86 -7.03
C GLN A 4 -27.64 0.11 -7.37
N TYR A 5 -27.69 -1.23 -7.46
CA TYR A 5 -26.55 -2.04 -7.88
C TYR A 5 -26.07 -1.67 -9.28
N LEU A 6 -26.98 -1.58 -10.25
CA LEU A 6 -26.65 -1.22 -11.63
C LEU A 6 -26.06 0.20 -11.75
N GLY A 7 -26.56 1.15 -10.93
CA GLY A 7 -25.96 2.48 -10.84
C GLY A 7 -24.53 2.46 -10.32
N ILE A 8 -24.25 1.66 -9.29
CA ILE A 8 -22.88 1.44 -8.78
C ILE A 8 -22.03 0.76 -9.85
N LYS A 9 -22.53 -0.31 -10.48
CA LYS A 9 -21.79 -1.04 -11.52
C LYS A 9 -21.45 -0.16 -12.73
N ALA A 10 -22.32 0.75 -13.10
CA ALA A 10 -22.05 1.71 -14.19
C ALA A 10 -20.89 2.66 -13.86
N ALA A 11 -20.68 3.00 -12.59
CA ALA A 11 -19.53 3.80 -12.14
C ALA A 11 -18.22 2.98 -12.05
N PHE A 12 -18.32 1.65 -11.94
CA PHE A 12 -17.19 0.72 -11.79
C PHE A 12 -17.30 -0.45 -12.79
N PRO A 13 -17.29 -0.20 -14.11
CA PRO A 13 -17.61 -1.21 -15.12
C PRO A 13 -16.65 -2.41 -15.12
N ASP A 14 -15.37 -2.17 -14.91
CA ASP A 14 -14.29 -3.18 -14.95
C ASP A 14 -13.93 -3.76 -13.56
N THR A 15 -14.69 -3.40 -12.52
CA THR A 15 -14.41 -3.77 -11.13
C THR A 15 -15.52 -4.69 -10.61
N LEU A 16 -15.19 -5.78 -9.95
CA LEU A 16 -16.16 -6.64 -9.28
C LEU A 16 -16.82 -5.88 -8.12
N VAL A 17 -18.14 -5.95 -8.01
CA VAL A 17 -18.88 -5.23 -6.97
C VAL A 17 -19.31 -6.20 -5.87
N PHE A 18 -18.71 -6.08 -4.70
CA PHE A 18 -19.13 -6.74 -3.47
C PHE A 18 -20.24 -5.90 -2.82
N TYR A 19 -21.48 -6.32 -3.01
CA TYR A 19 -22.67 -5.58 -2.57
C TYR A 19 -23.22 -6.14 -1.28
N ARG A 20 -23.11 -5.41 -0.17
CA ARG A 20 -23.52 -5.87 1.16
C ARG A 20 -25.01 -6.15 1.25
N MET A 21 -25.35 -7.38 1.62
CA MET A 21 -26.72 -7.84 1.87
C MET A 21 -26.78 -8.73 3.12
N GLY A 22 -27.14 -8.15 4.26
CA GLY A 22 -27.13 -8.89 5.53
C GLY A 22 -25.75 -9.44 5.85
N ASP A 23 -25.61 -10.75 6.00
CA ASP A 23 -24.36 -11.42 6.35
C ASP A 23 -23.54 -11.86 5.14
N PHE A 24 -23.90 -11.37 3.94
CA PHE A 24 -23.19 -11.68 2.70
C PHE A 24 -22.80 -10.42 1.93
N TYR A 25 -21.74 -10.56 1.13
CA TYR A 25 -21.49 -9.72 -0.02
C TYR A 25 -21.94 -10.47 -1.26
N GLU A 26 -22.93 -9.92 -1.93
CA GLU A 26 -23.52 -10.51 -3.13
C GLU A 26 -22.94 -9.87 -4.39
N LEU A 27 -22.72 -10.68 -5.40
CA LEU A 27 -22.35 -10.27 -6.74
C LEU A 27 -23.49 -10.65 -7.69
N PHE A 28 -23.70 -9.84 -8.73
CA PHE A 28 -24.81 -10.05 -9.66
C PHE A 28 -24.33 -10.06 -11.11
N PHE A 29 -25.10 -10.72 -11.96
CA PHE A 29 -24.91 -10.79 -13.42
C PHE A 29 -23.49 -11.27 -13.79
N GLY A 30 -22.80 -10.56 -14.69
CA GLY A 30 -21.45 -10.89 -15.13
C GLY A 30 -20.41 -10.93 -14.01
N ASP A 31 -20.58 -10.12 -12.95
CA ASP A 31 -19.70 -10.17 -11.78
C ASP A 31 -19.87 -11.50 -11.02
N ALA A 32 -21.11 -12.01 -10.93
CA ALA A 32 -21.38 -13.29 -10.29
C ALA A 32 -20.77 -14.46 -11.08
N GLU A 33 -20.93 -14.45 -12.41
CA GLU A 33 -20.34 -15.48 -13.28
C GLU A 33 -18.80 -15.48 -13.18
N LYS A 34 -18.20 -14.29 -13.27
CA LYS A 34 -16.75 -14.13 -13.17
C LYS A 34 -16.22 -14.57 -11.80
N ALA A 35 -16.86 -14.12 -10.72
CA ALA A 35 -16.45 -14.48 -9.37
C ALA A 35 -16.65 -15.97 -9.08
N ALA A 36 -17.75 -16.58 -9.55
CA ALA A 36 -17.99 -18.00 -9.40
C ALA A 36 -16.88 -18.84 -10.04
N GLY A 37 -16.44 -18.47 -11.24
CA GLY A 37 -15.34 -19.15 -11.94
C GLY A 37 -13.96 -18.95 -11.26
N LEU A 38 -13.68 -17.74 -10.74
CA LEU A 38 -12.38 -17.43 -10.12
C LEU A 38 -12.24 -17.95 -8.70
N LEU A 39 -13.33 -17.99 -7.94
CA LEU A 39 -13.32 -18.32 -6.52
C LEU A 39 -13.78 -19.74 -6.23
N ASP A 40 -14.33 -20.45 -7.24
CA ASP A 40 -14.98 -21.75 -7.09
C ASP A 40 -16.13 -21.70 -6.07
N ILE A 41 -17.02 -20.70 -6.22
CA ILE A 41 -18.22 -20.52 -5.40
C ILE A 41 -19.47 -20.78 -6.24
N THR A 42 -20.56 -21.14 -5.54
CA THR A 42 -21.81 -21.51 -6.21
C THR A 42 -22.44 -20.33 -6.93
N LEU A 43 -22.70 -20.49 -8.23
CA LEU A 43 -23.53 -19.57 -9.02
C LEU A 43 -24.99 -19.98 -8.90
N THR A 44 -25.84 -19.06 -8.46
CA THR A 44 -27.29 -19.29 -8.29
C THR A 44 -28.09 -18.37 -9.22
N ARG A 45 -29.36 -18.70 -9.41
CA ARG A 45 -30.32 -17.88 -10.17
C ARG A 45 -31.47 -17.52 -9.24
N ARG A 46 -31.72 -16.23 -9.02
CA ARG A 46 -32.76 -15.77 -8.11
C ARG A 46 -33.55 -14.60 -8.66
N GLY A 47 -34.83 -14.85 -8.99
CA GLY A 47 -35.72 -13.84 -9.54
C GLY A 47 -35.41 -13.45 -10.99
N GLN A 48 -36.08 -12.41 -11.46
CA GLN A 48 -35.89 -11.82 -12.79
C GLN A 48 -35.76 -10.30 -12.69
N SER A 49 -34.92 -9.72 -13.54
CA SER A 49 -34.81 -8.28 -13.73
C SER A 49 -34.87 -7.99 -15.21
N ALA A 50 -35.82 -7.13 -15.64
CA ALA A 50 -36.09 -6.82 -17.06
C ALA A 50 -36.29 -8.08 -17.94
N GLY A 51 -36.97 -9.12 -17.40
CA GLY A 51 -37.25 -10.37 -18.12
C GLY A 51 -36.07 -11.36 -18.20
N GLN A 52 -34.90 -11.02 -17.65
CA GLN A 52 -33.74 -11.90 -17.61
C GLN A 52 -33.56 -12.48 -16.19
N PRO A 53 -33.12 -13.76 -16.04
CA PRO A 53 -32.80 -14.32 -14.75
C PRO A 53 -31.62 -13.56 -14.10
N VAL A 54 -31.73 -13.26 -12.82
CA VAL A 54 -30.64 -12.64 -12.07
C VAL A 54 -29.68 -13.74 -11.63
N LEU A 55 -28.49 -13.76 -12.21
CA LEU A 55 -27.38 -14.58 -11.76
C LEU A 55 -26.78 -13.94 -10.51
N MET A 56 -26.46 -14.74 -9.52
CA MET A 56 -26.02 -14.29 -8.22
C MET A 56 -25.00 -15.27 -7.63
N ALA A 57 -23.95 -14.73 -7.03
CA ALA A 57 -22.99 -15.46 -6.21
C ALA A 57 -22.69 -14.62 -4.97
N GLY A 58 -22.41 -15.26 -3.83
CA GLY A 58 -22.20 -14.52 -2.59
C GLY A 58 -21.05 -15.10 -1.77
N VAL A 59 -20.37 -14.23 -1.03
CA VAL A 59 -19.35 -14.60 -0.06
C VAL A 59 -19.78 -14.15 1.34
N PRO A 60 -19.60 -14.97 2.38
CA PRO A 60 -19.95 -14.58 3.74
C PRO A 60 -19.14 -13.37 4.20
N PHE A 61 -19.79 -12.45 4.92
CA PHE A 61 -19.14 -11.24 5.44
C PHE A 61 -17.87 -11.54 6.25
N HIS A 62 -17.94 -12.51 7.15
CA HIS A 62 -16.81 -12.88 8.01
C HIS A 62 -15.64 -13.51 7.27
N SER A 63 -15.85 -14.02 6.05
CA SER A 63 -14.83 -14.63 5.20
C SER A 63 -14.40 -13.74 4.03
N MET A 64 -14.94 -12.53 3.91
CA MET A 64 -14.74 -11.62 2.78
C MET A 64 -13.26 -11.39 2.48
N GLU A 65 -12.44 -11.18 3.49
CA GLU A 65 -10.99 -10.92 3.32
C GLU A 65 -10.27 -12.07 2.62
N THR A 66 -10.63 -13.33 2.92
CA THR A 66 -10.03 -14.50 2.26
C THR A 66 -10.35 -14.55 0.76
N TYR A 67 -11.60 -14.27 0.39
CA TYR A 67 -12.02 -14.22 -1.01
C TYR A 67 -11.43 -13.03 -1.75
N LEU A 68 -11.38 -11.88 -1.08
CA LEU A 68 -10.74 -10.67 -1.60
C LEU A 68 -9.25 -10.91 -1.90
N ALA A 69 -8.52 -11.55 -0.99
CA ALA A 69 -7.12 -11.91 -1.20
C ALA A 69 -6.91 -12.78 -2.46
N ARG A 70 -7.80 -13.73 -2.70
CA ARG A 70 -7.75 -14.58 -3.90
C ARG A 70 -7.99 -13.78 -5.18
N LEU A 71 -9.00 -12.90 -5.20
CA LEU A 71 -9.29 -12.04 -6.36
C LEU A 71 -8.13 -11.11 -6.67
N ILE A 72 -7.57 -10.45 -5.66
CA ILE A 72 -6.44 -9.54 -5.83
C ILE A 72 -5.20 -10.27 -6.37
N LYS A 73 -4.91 -11.48 -5.89
CA LYS A 73 -3.82 -12.32 -6.44
C LYS A 73 -4.04 -12.71 -7.90
N LEU A 74 -5.29 -12.81 -8.34
CA LEU A 74 -5.65 -13.05 -9.74
C LEU A 74 -5.63 -11.78 -10.59
N GLY A 75 -5.29 -10.63 -10.00
CA GLY A 75 -5.22 -9.34 -10.68
C GLY A 75 -6.55 -8.62 -10.83
N GLU A 76 -7.59 -9.05 -10.10
CA GLU A 76 -8.90 -8.43 -10.12
C GLU A 76 -9.02 -7.27 -9.13
N SER A 77 -9.87 -6.29 -9.47
CA SER A 77 -10.22 -5.18 -8.59
C SER A 77 -11.63 -5.38 -8.05
N VAL A 78 -11.86 -4.96 -6.79
CA VAL A 78 -13.14 -5.16 -6.09
C VAL A 78 -13.60 -3.85 -5.44
N ALA A 79 -14.81 -3.41 -5.78
CA ALA A 79 -15.50 -2.30 -5.11
C ALA A 79 -16.34 -2.85 -3.95
N ILE A 80 -16.04 -2.41 -2.75
CA ILE A 80 -16.76 -2.83 -1.53
C ILE A 80 -17.86 -1.83 -1.24
N CYS A 81 -19.12 -2.31 -1.25
CA CYS A 81 -20.30 -1.51 -0.99
C CYS A 81 -20.90 -1.87 0.37
N GLU A 82 -20.96 -0.88 1.26
CA GLU A 82 -21.57 -1.01 2.59
C GLU A 82 -22.92 -0.33 2.66
N GLN A 83 -23.73 -0.79 3.62
CA GLN A 83 -24.99 -0.15 3.99
C GLN A 83 -24.70 1.15 4.71
N VAL A 84 -25.36 2.23 4.30
CA VAL A 84 -25.23 3.56 4.91
C VAL A 84 -26.58 3.96 5.50
N GLY A 85 -26.61 4.29 6.78
CA GLY A 85 -27.81 4.64 7.52
C GLY A 85 -28.34 3.51 8.44
N ASP A 86 -29.32 3.85 9.25
CA ASP A 86 -29.92 2.91 10.20
C ASP A 86 -31.00 2.06 9.52
N VAL A 87 -30.82 0.75 9.58
CA VAL A 87 -31.77 -0.24 9.04
C VAL A 87 -33.15 -0.13 9.70
N ALA A 88 -33.20 0.25 10.99
CA ALA A 88 -34.45 0.32 11.76
C ALA A 88 -35.32 1.53 11.38
N THR A 89 -34.74 2.61 10.89
CA THR A 89 -35.43 3.86 10.54
C THR A 89 -35.74 4.03 9.06
N SER A 90 -35.19 3.14 8.21
CA SER A 90 -35.33 3.23 6.76
C SER A 90 -36.70 2.79 6.26
N LYS A 91 -37.43 3.65 5.56
CA LYS A 91 -38.72 3.36 4.89
C LYS A 91 -38.59 2.68 3.52
N GLY A 92 -37.45 2.07 3.20
CA GLY A 92 -37.18 1.44 1.90
C GLY A 92 -35.89 0.64 1.90
N PRO A 93 -35.37 0.21 0.73
CA PRO A 93 -34.08 -0.45 0.67
C PRO A 93 -33.00 0.49 1.20
N VAL A 94 -32.26 0.06 2.22
CA VAL A 94 -31.15 0.83 2.81
C VAL A 94 -30.19 1.25 1.69
N GLU A 95 -29.72 2.49 1.73
CA GLU A 95 -28.75 3.01 0.78
C GLU A 95 -27.43 2.26 0.93
N ARG A 96 -26.77 2.00 -0.19
CA ARG A 96 -25.43 1.40 -0.23
C ARG A 96 -24.52 2.28 -1.04
N LYS A 97 -23.32 2.46 -0.49
CA LYS A 97 -22.27 3.26 -1.14
C LYS A 97 -20.99 2.45 -1.23
N VAL A 98 -20.23 2.69 -2.29
CA VAL A 98 -18.86 2.20 -2.38
C VAL A 98 -18.04 2.94 -1.32
N VAL A 99 -17.56 2.20 -0.34
CA VAL A 99 -16.71 2.74 0.75
C VAL A 99 -15.24 2.63 0.41
N ARG A 100 -14.89 1.69 -0.48
CA ARG A 100 -13.51 1.43 -0.87
C ARG A 100 -13.47 0.63 -2.17
N VAL A 101 -12.43 0.88 -2.98
CA VAL A 101 -12.05 0.03 -4.11
C VAL A 101 -10.69 -0.59 -3.79
N VAL A 102 -10.62 -1.91 -3.76
CA VAL A 102 -9.38 -2.65 -3.53
C VAL A 102 -8.83 -3.11 -4.85
N THR A 103 -7.60 -2.72 -5.17
CA THR A 103 -6.91 -3.08 -6.41
C THR A 103 -5.52 -3.63 -6.11
N PRO A 104 -4.91 -4.40 -7.01
CA PRO A 104 -3.57 -4.94 -6.79
C PRO A 104 -2.49 -3.89 -6.48
N GLY A 105 -2.60 -2.69 -7.04
CA GLY A 105 -1.62 -1.61 -6.88
C GLY A 105 -1.88 -0.66 -5.71
N THR A 106 -3.10 -0.65 -5.14
CA THR A 106 -3.46 0.27 -4.06
C THR A 106 -3.83 -0.43 -2.75
N LEU A 107 -3.39 -1.67 -2.61
CA LEU A 107 -3.65 -2.50 -1.45
C LEU A 107 -2.89 -1.99 -0.21
N THR A 108 -3.61 -1.85 0.91
CA THR A 108 -3.06 -1.39 2.20
C THR A 108 -3.28 -2.38 3.35
N ASP A 109 -4.07 -3.42 3.13
CA ASP A 109 -4.40 -4.41 4.16
C ASP A 109 -3.21 -5.32 4.44
N THR A 110 -2.81 -5.36 5.70
CA THR A 110 -1.70 -6.20 6.18
C THR A 110 -1.97 -7.69 6.01
N GLU A 111 -3.23 -8.10 6.08
CA GLU A 111 -3.65 -9.51 5.92
C GLU A 111 -3.62 -9.98 4.46
N LEU A 112 -3.73 -9.03 3.51
CA LEU A 112 -3.73 -9.32 2.08
C LEU A 112 -2.35 -9.18 1.44
N LEU A 113 -1.42 -8.47 2.11
CA LEU A 113 -0.06 -8.26 1.66
C LEU A 113 0.91 -9.17 2.41
N SER A 114 1.76 -9.89 1.67
CA SER A 114 2.92 -10.53 2.29
C SER A 114 3.83 -9.48 2.92
N ASP A 115 4.43 -9.76 4.09
CA ASP A 115 5.29 -8.83 4.81
C ASP A 115 6.48 -8.35 3.97
N LYS A 116 6.99 -9.21 3.09
CA LYS A 116 8.16 -8.97 2.24
C LYS A 116 7.81 -8.38 0.86
N SER A 117 6.52 -8.18 0.54
CA SER A 117 6.07 -7.66 -0.75
C SER A 117 5.43 -6.27 -0.61
N GLU A 118 5.44 -5.54 -1.70
CA GLU A 118 4.78 -4.24 -1.85
C GLU A 118 3.72 -4.31 -2.94
N ALA A 119 2.63 -3.58 -2.74
CA ALA A 119 1.69 -3.25 -3.79
C ALA A 119 2.15 -1.94 -4.44
N ILE A 120 2.72 -2.02 -5.63
CA ILE A 120 3.20 -0.85 -6.36
C ILE A 120 2.23 -0.53 -7.49
N LEU A 121 1.73 0.70 -7.48
CA LEU A 121 0.97 1.29 -8.57
C LEU A 121 1.91 2.09 -9.46
N LEU A 122 1.93 1.80 -10.75
CA LEU A 122 2.72 2.49 -11.76
C LEU A 122 1.81 3.15 -12.79
N ALA A 123 1.97 4.45 -13.03
CA ALA A 123 1.37 5.14 -14.17
C ALA A 123 2.42 5.39 -15.25
N VAL A 124 2.04 5.11 -16.49
CA VAL A 124 2.89 5.30 -17.67
C VAL A 124 2.19 6.26 -18.62
N HIS A 125 2.84 7.39 -18.90
CA HIS A 125 2.42 8.37 -19.89
C HIS A 125 3.25 8.24 -21.17
N GLN A 126 2.58 8.08 -22.31
CA GLN A 126 3.25 8.14 -23.61
C GLN A 126 3.45 9.60 -24.04
N ALA A 127 4.67 10.10 -24.01
CA ALA A 127 5.02 11.45 -24.41
C ALA A 127 5.64 11.47 -25.81
N GLY A 128 4.85 11.81 -26.81
CA GLY A 128 5.30 11.82 -28.21
C GLY A 128 5.75 10.44 -28.70
N LYS A 129 6.65 10.43 -29.69
CA LYS A 129 7.01 9.17 -30.39
C LYS A 129 8.03 8.28 -29.68
N ASN A 130 8.84 8.82 -28.79
CA ASN A 130 9.98 8.06 -28.22
C ASN A 130 10.23 8.31 -26.73
N ARG A 131 9.35 9.01 -26.01
CA ARG A 131 9.52 9.30 -24.59
C ARG A 131 8.34 8.77 -23.78
N CYS A 132 8.63 8.44 -22.54
CA CYS A 132 7.64 8.05 -21.53
C CYS A 132 7.90 8.80 -20.23
N GLY A 133 6.80 9.28 -19.62
CA GLY A 133 6.77 9.70 -18.23
C GLY A 133 6.31 8.56 -17.34
N LEU A 134 6.99 8.37 -16.24
CA LEU A 134 6.70 7.35 -15.23
C LEU A 134 6.45 7.99 -13.88
N ALA A 135 5.39 7.56 -13.21
CA ALA A 135 5.16 7.87 -11.82
C ALA A 135 4.69 6.61 -11.09
N TRP A 136 5.27 6.32 -9.93
CA TRP A 136 4.83 5.17 -9.14
C TRP A 136 4.87 5.44 -7.65
N LEU A 137 4.05 4.71 -6.92
CA LEU A 137 4.02 4.72 -5.47
C LEU A 137 3.59 3.35 -4.92
N SER A 138 4.06 3.05 -3.72
CA SER A 138 3.35 2.15 -2.82
C SER A 138 2.54 3.01 -1.85
N VAL A 139 1.23 2.81 -1.78
CA VAL A 139 0.36 3.59 -0.89
C VAL A 139 0.82 3.48 0.57
N THR A 140 1.48 2.38 0.93
CA THR A 140 1.97 2.15 2.30
C THR A 140 3.27 2.87 2.62
N GLN A 141 4.05 3.30 1.62
CA GLN A 141 5.36 3.95 1.85
C GLN A 141 5.31 5.47 1.87
N GLY A 142 4.28 6.07 1.28
CA GLY A 142 4.11 7.53 1.29
C GLY A 142 5.15 8.30 0.45
N VAL A 143 5.72 7.68 -0.58
CA VAL A 143 6.67 8.29 -1.50
C VAL A 143 6.18 8.15 -2.93
N VAL A 144 6.11 9.26 -3.67
CA VAL A 144 5.90 9.26 -5.12
C VAL A 144 7.26 9.27 -5.80
N HIS A 145 7.50 8.31 -6.65
CA HIS A 145 8.68 8.27 -7.50
C HIS A 145 8.34 8.78 -8.88
N LEU A 146 9.25 9.55 -9.47
CA LEU A 146 9.12 10.14 -10.82
C LEU A 146 10.33 9.76 -11.67
N ALA A 147 10.09 9.42 -12.93
CA ALA A 147 11.15 9.24 -13.91
C ALA A 147 10.66 9.60 -15.32
N GLU A 148 11.59 9.98 -16.19
CA GLU A 148 11.37 10.04 -17.62
C GLU A 148 12.38 9.13 -18.32
N CYS A 149 11.94 8.42 -19.34
CA CYS A 149 12.79 7.48 -20.08
C CYS A 149 12.44 7.44 -21.56
N ALA A 150 13.32 6.86 -22.35
CA ALA A 150 13.00 6.50 -23.73
C ALA A 150 12.07 5.27 -23.77
N GLN A 151 11.28 5.14 -24.84
CA GLN A 151 10.34 4.01 -24.95
C GLN A 151 11.00 2.65 -25.04
N ASP A 152 12.24 2.57 -25.48
CA ASP A 152 13.04 1.32 -25.52
C ASP A 152 13.50 0.90 -24.12
N GLU A 153 13.75 1.86 -23.21
CA GLU A 153 14.10 1.61 -21.80
C GLU A 153 12.89 1.20 -20.92
N LEU A 154 11.66 1.41 -21.41
CA LEU A 154 10.44 1.20 -20.60
C LEU A 154 10.33 -0.22 -20.03
N ALA A 155 10.77 -1.23 -20.78
CA ALA A 155 10.76 -2.61 -20.32
C ALA A 155 11.67 -2.82 -19.09
N ASP A 156 12.85 -2.20 -19.10
CA ASP A 156 13.80 -2.28 -17.98
C ASP A 156 13.30 -1.54 -16.75
N TRP A 157 12.60 -0.41 -16.94
CA TRP A 157 11.94 0.30 -15.86
C TRP A 157 10.80 -0.50 -15.23
N ILE A 158 9.91 -1.09 -16.04
CA ILE A 158 8.80 -1.92 -15.54
C ILE A 158 9.34 -3.13 -14.76
N ASP A 159 10.36 -3.79 -15.28
CA ASP A 159 11.00 -4.93 -14.62
C ASP A 159 11.67 -4.55 -13.29
N ARG A 160 12.29 -3.36 -13.22
CA ARG A 160 12.93 -2.83 -12.02
C ARG A 160 11.91 -2.40 -10.96
N ILE A 161 10.85 -1.71 -11.37
CA ILE A 161 9.78 -1.25 -10.48
C ILE A 161 8.95 -2.44 -9.98
N ALA A 162 8.76 -3.47 -10.81
CA ALA A 162 7.96 -4.66 -10.53
C ALA A 162 6.56 -4.30 -10.02
N PRO A 163 5.75 -3.53 -10.79
CA PRO A 163 4.45 -3.05 -10.34
C PRO A 163 3.46 -4.20 -10.13
N SER A 164 2.51 -4.00 -9.21
CA SER A 164 1.33 -4.86 -9.06
C SER A 164 0.20 -4.44 -10.00
N GLU A 165 0.18 -3.16 -10.34
CA GLU A 165 -0.83 -2.59 -11.24
C GLU A 165 -0.21 -1.47 -12.08
N LEU A 166 -0.55 -1.44 -13.38
CA LEU A 166 -0.08 -0.44 -14.33
C LEU A 166 -1.26 0.34 -14.92
N LEU A 167 -1.18 1.66 -14.83
CA LEU A 167 -2.12 2.60 -15.43
C LEU A 167 -1.55 3.17 -16.71
N ALA A 168 -2.37 3.25 -17.76
CA ALA A 168 -2.02 3.94 -19.00
C ALA A 168 -3.22 4.73 -19.53
N SER A 169 -2.96 5.73 -20.38
CA SER A 169 -4.01 6.52 -21.01
C SER A 169 -4.78 5.72 -22.05
N ALA A 170 -6.10 5.85 -22.05
CA ALA A 170 -6.97 5.33 -23.13
C ALA A 170 -6.71 6.02 -24.48
N GLY A 171 -6.08 7.21 -24.47
CA GLY A 171 -5.68 7.95 -25.67
C GLY A 171 -4.28 7.57 -26.24
N MET A 172 -3.60 6.57 -25.65
CA MET A 172 -2.31 6.12 -26.17
C MET A 172 -2.42 5.50 -27.55
N THR A 173 -1.33 5.47 -28.31
CA THR A 173 -1.31 4.85 -29.64
C THR A 173 -1.49 3.33 -29.56
N PRO A 174 -2.19 2.70 -30.56
CA PRO A 174 -2.37 1.25 -30.56
C PRO A 174 -1.08 0.45 -30.54
N THR A 175 -0.02 0.95 -31.17
CA THR A 175 1.30 0.33 -31.16
C THR A 175 1.94 0.35 -29.77
N PHE A 176 1.74 1.43 -29.00
CA PHE A 176 2.22 1.52 -27.65
C PHE A 176 1.44 0.62 -26.70
N GLU A 177 0.12 0.55 -26.85
CA GLU A 177 -0.72 -0.39 -26.11
C GLU A 177 -0.29 -1.83 -26.36
N GLN A 178 -0.10 -2.22 -27.61
CA GLN A 178 0.39 -3.55 -27.96
C GLN A 178 1.75 -3.85 -27.32
N LYS A 179 2.66 -2.87 -27.29
CA LYS A 179 3.95 -2.99 -26.61
C LYS A 179 3.77 -3.26 -25.12
N LEU A 180 2.95 -2.47 -24.42
CA LEU A 180 2.67 -2.66 -22.99
C LEU A 180 2.05 -4.04 -22.70
N ARG A 181 1.05 -4.44 -23.49
CA ARG A 181 0.42 -5.77 -23.36
C ARG A 181 1.41 -6.90 -23.64
N GLY A 182 2.30 -6.71 -24.61
CA GLY A 182 3.38 -7.66 -24.91
C GLY A 182 4.36 -7.85 -23.76
N LEU A 183 4.69 -6.79 -23.02
CA LEU A 183 5.53 -6.86 -21.83
C LEU A 183 4.88 -7.72 -20.72
N LYS A 184 3.56 -7.67 -20.58
CA LYS A 184 2.82 -8.52 -19.64
C LYS A 184 2.88 -10.00 -20.00
N THR A 185 2.73 -10.33 -21.29
CA THR A 185 2.67 -11.74 -21.76
C THR A 185 4.03 -12.44 -21.79
N THR A 186 5.12 -11.70 -21.87
CA THR A 186 6.47 -12.26 -21.90
C THR A 186 7.01 -12.72 -20.54
N GLY A 187 6.15 -12.85 -19.53
CA GLY A 187 6.51 -13.37 -18.20
C GLY A 187 7.28 -12.37 -17.32
N ARG A 188 7.25 -11.09 -17.67
CA ARG A 188 7.92 -10.01 -16.92
C ARG A 188 7.11 -9.49 -15.73
N GLY A 189 6.32 -10.33 -15.08
CA GLY A 189 5.52 -10.03 -13.91
C GLY A 189 4.00 -10.13 -14.14
N SER A 190 3.27 -10.55 -13.12
CA SER A 190 1.80 -10.58 -13.11
C SER A 190 1.27 -9.25 -12.56
N TRP A 191 1.25 -8.20 -13.37
CA TRP A 191 0.61 -6.95 -13.00
C TRP A 191 -0.76 -6.80 -13.67
N SER A 192 -1.70 -6.16 -12.99
CA SER A 192 -2.98 -5.78 -13.58
C SER A 192 -2.81 -4.54 -14.48
N PHE A 193 -3.65 -4.40 -15.49
CA PHE A 193 -3.58 -3.29 -16.44
C PHE A 193 -4.92 -2.55 -16.46
N ALA A 194 -4.88 -1.25 -16.14
CA ALA A 194 -6.05 -0.40 -16.13
C ALA A 194 -5.87 0.81 -17.06
N LEU A 195 -6.84 1.01 -17.95
CA LEU A 195 -6.92 2.20 -18.79
C LEU A 195 -7.60 3.33 -18.03
N ARG A 196 -7.04 4.54 -18.14
CA ARG A 196 -7.61 5.75 -17.56
C ARG A 196 -7.90 6.79 -18.64
N PRO A 197 -8.93 7.63 -18.47
CA PRO A 197 -9.24 8.70 -19.41
C PRO A 197 -8.02 9.58 -19.69
N ASP A 198 -7.83 9.96 -20.95
CA ASP A 198 -6.64 10.73 -21.38
C ASP A 198 -6.45 12.04 -20.64
N PHE A 199 -7.54 12.74 -20.30
CA PHE A 199 -7.48 13.99 -19.54
C PHE A 199 -6.88 13.85 -18.14
N GLN A 200 -6.75 12.64 -17.60
CA GLN A 200 -6.07 12.39 -16.32
C GLN A 200 -4.55 12.44 -16.44
N PHE A 201 -4.00 12.36 -17.66
CA PHE A 201 -2.56 12.45 -17.94
C PHE A 201 -2.18 13.86 -18.37
N ASP A 202 -2.45 14.85 -17.52
CA ASP A 202 -2.14 16.25 -17.75
C ASP A 202 -0.97 16.70 -16.88
N ALA A 203 0.08 17.25 -17.49
CA ALA A 203 1.29 17.67 -16.79
C ALA A 203 1.05 18.80 -15.79
N GLY A 204 0.19 19.77 -16.13
CA GLY A 204 -0.16 20.88 -15.24
C GLY A 204 -0.99 20.41 -14.04
N LEU A 205 -1.91 19.47 -14.26
CA LEU A 205 -2.65 18.82 -13.16
C LEU A 205 -1.70 18.06 -12.24
N GLY A 206 -0.77 17.30 -12.80
CA GLY A 206 0.20 16.51 -12.04
C GLY A 206 1.11 17.38 -11.19
N GLN A 207 1.64 18.46 -11.76
CA GLN A 207 2.45 19.41 -11.02
C GLN A 207 1.66 20.03 -9.84
N ARG A 208 0.42 20.49 -10.08
CA ARG A 208 -0.43 21.02 -9.02
C ARG A 208 -0.71 20.01 -7.92
N LYS A 209 -1.08 18.76 -8.28
CA LYS A 209 -1.33 17.71 -7.29
C LYS A 209 -0.09 17.38 -6.45
N LEU A 210 1.09 17.34 -7.07
CA LEU A 210 2.35 17.14 -6.34
C LEU A 210 2.65 18.29 -5.38
N LEU A 211 2.46 19.55 -5.80
CA LEU A 211 2.64 20.72 -4.95
C LEU A 211 1.66 20.75 -3.77
N GLU A 212 0.38 20.45 -4.03
CA GLU A 212 -0.64 20.31 -2.98
C GLU A 212 -0.28 19.19 -2.00
N GLN A 213 0.16 18.04 -2.51
CA GLN A 213 0.52 16.86 -1.71
C GLN A 213 1.71 17.13 -0.79
N LEU A 214 2.71 17.84 -1.30
CA LEU A 214 3.92 18.22 -0.57
C LEU A 214 3.75 19.50 0.27
N GLN A 215 2.64 20.20 0.13
CA GLN A 215 2.41 21.53 0.71
C GLN A 215 3.56 22.51 0.37
N ALA A 216 4.03 22.46 -0.88
CA ALA A 216 5.19 23.21 -1.35
C ALA A 216 4.82 24.20 -2.46
N ALA A 217 5.58 25.28 -2.57
CA ALA A 217 5.41 26.26 -3.63
C ALA A 217 6.16 25.90 -4.92
N SER A 218 7.16 25.00 -4.84
CA SER A 218 7.98 24.56 -5.97
C SER A 218 8.46 23.13 -5.76
N LEU A 219 8.67 22.39 -6.85
CA LEU A 219 9.25 21.06 -6.86
C LEU A 219 10.78 21.05 -6.98
N ALA A 220 11.43 22.22 -7.04
CA ALA A 220 12.88 22.36 -7.24
C ALA A 220 13.71 21.67 -6.13
N ALA A 221 13.23 21.69 -4.88
CA ALA A 221 13.91 21.02 -3.76
C ALA A 221 14.08 19.49 -3.97
N TRP A 222 13.25 18.90 -4.80
CA TRP A 222 13.31 17.49 -5.17
C TRP A 222 13.87 17.26 -6.59
N SER A 223 14.34 18.33 -7.27
CA SER A 223 14.77 18.29 -8.67
C SER A 223 13.69 17.73 -9.62
N ALA A 224 12.42 18.02 -9.30
CA ALA A 224 11.26 17.46 -10.00
C ALA A 224 10.50 18.49 -10.86
N ASP A 225 10.93 19.72 -10.95
CA ASP A 225 10.25 20.83 -11.65
C ASP A 225 10.33 20.74 -13.18
N THR A 226 11.30 20.01 -13.73
CA THR A 226 11.58 19.92 -15.17
C THR A 226 11.19 18.55 -15.78
N LEU A 227 10.19 17.87 -15.22
CA LEU A 227 9.77 16.52 -15.62
C LEU A 227 8.28 16.51 -16.06
N PRO A 228 7.89 17.20 -17.13
CA PRO A 228 6.48 17.33 -17.52
C PRO A 228 5.83 16.01 -17.87
N ASP A 229 6.56 15.07 -18.47
CA ASP A 229 6.02 13.76 -18.86
C ASP A 229 5.74 12.90 -17.61
N ALA A 230 6.63 12.96 -16.62
CA ALA A 230 6.43 12.29 -15.33
C ALA A 230 5.30 12.97 -14.51
N HIS A 231 5.14 14.30 -14.62
CA HIS A 231 3.99 14.99 -14.00
C HIS A 231 2.67 14.49 -14.59
N ALA A 232 2.59 14.31 -15.91
CA ALA A 232 1.39 13.76 -16.54
C ALA A 232 1.05 12.36 -16.01
N ALA A 233 2.04 11.50 -15.84
CA ALA A 233 1.87 10.20 -15.21
C ALA A 233 1.45 10.33 -13.73
N ALA A 234 2.03 11.28 -12.97
CA ALA A 234 1.70 11.53 -11.56
C ALA A 234 0.26 12.03 -11.37
N ALA A 235 -0.29 12.79 -12.33
CA ALA A 235 -1.69 13.20 -12.32
C ALA A 235 -2.63 12.01 -12.28
N ALA A 236 -2.44 11.05 -13.20
CA ALA A 236 -3.24 9.83 -13.27
C ALA A 236 -3.01 8.95 -12.03
N LEU A 237 -1.76 8.77 -11.60
CA LEU A 237 -1.37 8.00 -10.43
C LEU A 237 -2.10 8.47 -9.16
N LEU A 238 -1.96 9.76 -8.80
CA LEU A 238 -2.54 10.32 -7.60
C LEU A 238 -4.07 10.34 -7.67
N THR A 239 -4.63 10.70 -8.82
CA THR A 239 -6.09 10.69 -9.03
C THR A 239 -6.67 9.30 -8.83
N TYR A 240 -6.02 8.27 -9.36
CA TYR A 240 -6.45 6.88 -9.20
C TYR A 240 -6.30 6.39 -7.76
N ALA A 241 -5.16 6.65 -7.13
CA ALA A 241 -4.93 6.24 -5.75
C ALA A 241 -5.91 6.92 -4.77
N GLU A 242 -6.21 8.22 -4.93
CA GLU A 242 -7.24 8.91 -4.16
C GLU A 242 -8.64 8.34 -4.40
N HIS A 243 -8.98 8.04 -5.65
CA HIS A 243 -10.26 7.45 -6.02
C HIS A 243 -10.46 6.07 -5.39
N THR A 244 -9.46 5.19 -5.46
CA THR A 244 -9.53 3.84 -4.90
C THR A 244 -9.58 3.83 -3.37
N GLN A 245 -8.85 4.75 -2.72
CA GLN A 245 -8.90 4.91 -1.27
C GLN A 245 -10.13 5.70 -0.77
N GLY A 246 -10.91 6.32 -1.67
CA GLY A 246 -12.06 7.15 -1.33
C GLY A 246 -11.71 8.44 -0.57
N ARG A 247 -10.43 8.84 -0.55
CA ARG A 247 -9.91 10.00 0.17
C ARG A 247 -8.54 10.44 -0.31
N ARG A 248 -8.13 11.65 0.11
CA ARG A 248 -6.75 12.13 -0.07
C ARG A 248 -5.75 11.22 0.66
N LEU A 249 -4.48 11.30 0.26
CA LEU A 249 -3.37 10.51 0.79
C LEU A 249 -2.42 11.39 1.65
N PRO A 250 -2.82 11.88 2.84
CA PRO A 250 -2.06 12.88 3.58
C PRO A 250 -0.68 12.40 4.06
N HIS A 251 -0.45 11.09 4.09
CA HIS A 251 0.84 10.49 4.46
C HIS A 251 1.84 10.47 3.29
N VAL A 252 1.41 10.71 2.05
CA VAL A 252 2.29 10.81 0.89
C VAL A 252 2.90 12.21 0.86
N GLN A 253 4.07 12.37 1.49
CA GLN A 253 4.71 13.67 1.71
C GLN A 253 6.12 13.74 1.13
N ARG A 254 6.51 12.77 0.31
CA ARG A 254 7.83 12.75 -0.32
C ARG A 254 7.73 12.48 -1.80
N VAL A 255 8.59 13.15 -2.55
CA VAL A 255 8.84 12.87 -3.97
C VAL A 255 10.30 12.50 -4.14
N GLN A 256 10.56 11.51 -4.97
CA GLN A 256 11.90 11.10 -5.32
C GLN A 256 12.01 10.94 -6.84
N VAL A 257 12.90 11.72 -7.44
CA VAL A 257 13.23 11.58 -8.85
C VAL A 257 14.24 10.45 -9.02
N GLN A 258 13.89 9.51 -9.89
CA GLN A 258 14.76 8.41 -10.28
C GLN A 258 15.33 8.69 -11.67
N ARG A 259 16.64 8.57 -11.80
CA ARG A 259 17.35 8.79 -13.06
C ARG A 259 18.10 7.52 -13.44
N SER A 260 18.05 7.16 -14.73
CA SER A 260 18.77 5.97 -15.22
C SER A 260 20.28 6.08 -15.02
N ASP A 261 20.83 7.30 -15.19
CA ASP A 261 22.26 7.58 -15.01
C ASP A 261 22.75 7.51 -13.55
N ALA A 262 21.85 7.61 -12.57
CA ALA A 262 22.16 7.47 -11.14
C ALA A 262 22.25 6.01 -10.67
N LEU A 263 21.81 5.06 -11.48
CA LEU A 263 21.78 3.65 -11.17
C LEU A 263 22.83 2.88 -11.97
N ILE A 264 23.28 1.75 -11.44
CA ILE A 264 24.06 0.79 -12.22
C ILE A 264 23.15 0.22 -13.29
N ASP A 265 23.63 0.28 -14.54
CA ASP A 265 22.88 -0.27 -15.66
C ASP A 265 22.91 -1.80 -15.62
N LEU A 266 21.78 -2.38 -15.25
CA LEU A 266 21.52 -3.82 -15.23
C LEU A 266 20.28 -4.08 -16.09
N PRO A 267 20.43 -4.46 -17.37
CA PRO A 267 19.29 -4.82 -18.21
C PRO A 267 18.44 -5.93 -17.60
N ALA A 268 17.15 -5.97 -17.93
CA ALA A 268 16.22 -6.98 -17.41
C ALA A 268 16.70 -8.43 -17.64
N SER A 269 17.37 -8.68 -18.79
CA SER A 269 17.99 -9.98 -19.08
C SER A 269 19.10 -10.33 -18.09
N THR A 270 19.95 -9.37 -17.74
CA THR A 270 21.02 -9.55 -16.77
C THR A 270 20.47 -9.81 -15.36
N ARG A 271 19.47 -9.01 -14.90
CA ARG A 271 18.81 -9.23 -13.61
C ARG A 271 18.21 -10.63 -13.50
N ARG A 272 17.54 -11.10 -14.57
CA ARG A 272 16.97 -12.45 -14.64
C ARG A 272 18.04 -13.54 -14.66
N ASN A 273 19.10 -13.37 -15.45
CA ASN A 273 20.19 -14.36 -15.50
C ASN A 273 20.96 -14.47 -14.16
N LEU A 274 21.03 -13.39 -13.40
CA LEU A 274 21.57 -13.38 -12.05
C LEU A 274 20.58 -13.88 -10.99
N GLU A 275 19.35 -14.18 -11.39
CA GLU A 275 18.26 -14.63 -10.48
C GLU A 275 18.16 -13.76 -9.22
N LEU A 276 18.16 -12.42 -9.40
CA LEU A 276 18.21 -11.49 -8.26
C LEU A 276 17.01 -11.66 -7.34
N THR A 277 15.79 -11.68 -7.89
CA THR A 277 14.53 -11.74 -7.13
C THR A 277 13.54 -12.79 -7.64
N GLN A 278 13.83 -13.39 -8.80
CA GLN A 278 13.03 -14.43 -9.44
C GLN A 278 13.96 -15.44 -10.08
N THR A 279 13.59 -16.72 -10.08
CA THR A 279 14.32 -17.74 -10.81
C THR A 279 14.16 -17.57 -12.32
N LEU A 280 14.99 -18.24 -13.12
CA LEU A 280 14.85 -18.29 -14.59
C LEU A 280 13.48 -18.83 -15.04
N ARG A 281 12.83 -19.65 -14.19
CA ARG A 281 11.49 -20.18 -14.42
C ARG A 281 10.37 -19.20 -14.01
N GLY A 282 10.70 -18.03 -13.46
CA GLY A 282 9.74 -17.02 -13.02
C GLY A 282 9.19 -17.24 -11.61
N GLU A 283 9.74 -18.18 -10.85
CA GLU A 283 9.35 -18.41 -9.46
C GLU A 283 9.92 -17.31 -8.55
N SER A 284 9.09 -16.74 -7.70
CA SER A 284 9.47 -15.68 -6.75
C SER A 284 9.04 -15.99 -5.31
N ALA A 285 8.75 -17.26 -5.02
CA ALA A 285 8.41 -17.70 -3.67
C ALA A 285 9.60 -17.51 -2.71
N SER A 286 9.33 -17.45 -1.40
CA SER A 286 10.35 -17.29 -0.36
C SER A 286 11.41 -18.39 -0.39
N ASP A 287 11.04 -19.57 -0.89
CA ASP A 287 11.90 -20.77 -0.94
C ASP A 287 12.61 -20.94 -2.28
N SER A 288 12.36 -20.01 -3.24
CA SER A 288 13.02 -20.04 -4.55
C SER A 288 14.50 -19.67 -4.42
N PRO A 289 15.43 -20.37 -5.09
CA PRO A 289 16.88 -20.15 -4.96
C PRO A 289 17.31 -18.87 -5.70
N THR A 290 16.96 -17.72 -5.17
CA THR A 290 17.33 -16.40 -5.69
C THR A 290 18.39 -15.75 -4.82
N LEU A 291 19.13 -14.76 -5.37
CA LEU A 291 20.09 -13.98 -4.59
C LEU A 291 19.38 -13.25 -3.42
N PHE A 292 18.18 -12.73 -3.66
CA PHE A 292 17.38 -12.09 -2.60
C PHE A 292 17.05 -13.09 -1.47
N ALA A 293 16.57 -14.29 -1.79
CA ALA A 293 16.24 -15.30 -0.79
C ALA A 293 17.47 -15.72 0.04
N LEU A 294 18.64 -15.81 -0.59
CA LEU A 294 19.88 -16.13 0.09
C LEU A 294 20.32 -15.02 1.07
N LEU A 295 20.17 -13.76 0.68
CA LEU A 295 20.63 -12.60 1.47
C LEU A 295 19.59 -12.13 2.50
N ASP A 296 18.29 -12.44 2.31
CA ASP A 296 17.21 -11.96 3.17
C ASP A 296 17.20 -12.65 4.53
N THR A 297 18.05 -12.18 5.39
CA THR A 297 18.06 -12.52 6.82
C THR A 297 17.47 -11.39 7.68
N CYS A 298 16.68 -10.50 7.09
CA CYS A 298 16.10 -9.35 7.77
C CYS A 298 15.10 -9.78 8.85
N MET A 299 15.09 -9.07 9.97
CA MET A 299 14.18 -9.34 11.09
C MET A 299 12.78 -8.72 10.90
N THR A 300 12.62 -7.83 9.90
CA THR A 300 11.37 -7.11 9.63
C THR A 300 11.02 -7.16 8.15
N GLY A 301 9.73 -7.15 7.83
CA GLY A 301 9.26 -7.01 6.45
C GLY A 301 9.75 -5.72 5.78
N MET A 302 9.81 -4.60 6.52
CA MET A 302 10.39 -3.33 6.05
C MET A 302 11.84 -3.49 5.59
N GLY A 303 12.65 -4.20 6.39
CA GLY A 303 14.04 -4.49 6.03
C GLY A 303 14.16 -5.35 4.77
N SER A 304 13.34 -6.39 4.64
CA SER A 304 13.31 -7.25 3.44
C SER A 304 12.92 -6.46 2.20
N ARG A 305 11.92 -5.59 2.27
CA ARG A 305 11.52 -4.71 1.16
C ARG A 305 12.64 -3.76 0.76
N LEU A 306 13.34 -3.16 1.73
CA LEU A 306 14.47 -2.28 1.46
C LEU A 306 15.64 -3.04 0.82
N LEU A 307 15.97 -4.24 1.30
CA LEU A 307 16.99 -5.10 0.69
C LEU A 307 16.67 -5.43 -0.76
N LYS A 308 15.40 -5.78 -1.03
CA LYS A 308 14.94 -6.04 -2.40
C LYS A 308 15.11 -4.81 -3.30
N SER A 309 14.75 -3.63 -2.81
CA SER A 309 14.93 -2.36 -3.53
C SER A 309 16.42 -2.09 -3.83
N TRP A 310 17.32 -2.36 -2.90
CA TRP A 310 18.75 -2.20 -3.11
C TRP A 310 19.31 -3.14 -4.18
N LEU A 311 18.83 -4.36 -4.26
CA LEU A 311 19.23 -5.33 -5.29
C LEU A 311 18.72 -4.94 -6.69
N LEU A 312 17.48 -4.43 -6.78
CA LEU A 312 16.88 -4.04 -8.04
C LEU A 312 17.36 -2.69 -8.57
N SER A 313 17.75 -1.78 -7.67
CA SER A 313 18.13 -0.41 -7.99
C SER A 313 19.45 -0.01 -7.30
N PRO A 314 20.56 -0.70 -7.61
CA PRO A 314 21.85 -0.38 -7.01
C PRO A 314 22.32 1.00 -7.50
N PRO A 315 22.67 1.94 -6.59
CA PRO A 315 23.15 3.25 -6.99
C PRO A 315 24.55 3.17 -7.60
N ARG A 316 24.83 4.01 -8.60
CA ARG A 316 26.14 4.14 -9.22
C ARG A 316 27.14 4.86 -8.33
N ASP A 317 26.62 5.72 -7.43
CA ASP A 317 27.47 6.42 -6.47
C ASP A 317 28.09 5.45 -5.45
N ARG A 318 29.41 5.30 -5.52
CA ARG A 318 30.18 4.43 -4.62
C ARG A 318 30.15 4.90 -3.16
N GLN A 319 29.92 6.19 -2.91
CA GLN A 319 29.86 6.73 -1.55
C GLN A 319 28.73 6.07 -0.77
N VAL A 320 27.59 5.79 -1.40
CA VAL A 320 26.46 5.08 -0.77
C VAL A 320 26.88 3.69 -0.27
N ALA A 321 27.62 2.94 -1.10
CA ALA A 321 28.12 1.62 -0.71
C ALA A 321 29.17 1.73 0.42
N GLN A 322 30.09 2.69 0.32
CA GLN A 322 31.10 2.93 1.34
C GLN A 322 30.48 3.28 2.71
N GLN A 323 29.50 4.18 2.75
CA GLN A 323 28.78 4.53 3.97
C GLN A 323 28.07 3.33 4.60
N ARG A 324 27.47 2.47 3.80
CA ARG A 324 26.84 1.22 4.28
C ARG A 324 27.87 0.26 4.85
N LEU A 325 29.02 0.07 4.18
CA LEU A 325 30.10 -0.78 4.65
C LEU A 325 30.72 -0.25 5.95
N GLN A 326 30.92 1.06 6.08
CA GLN A 326 31.40 1.70 7.31
C GLN A 326 30.42 1.48 8.47
N ALA A 327 29.12 1.69 8.25
CA ALA A 327 28.11 1.40 9.26
C ALA A 327 28.11 -0.07 9.68
N GLN A 328 28.23 -1.01 8.73
CA GLN A 328 28.34 -2.43 9.02
C GLN A 328 29.61 -2.76 9.86
N ALA A 329 30.74 -2.16 9.53
CA ALA A 329 32.00 -2.39 10.28
C ALA A 329 31.86 -1.97 11.75
N VAL A 330 31.27 -0.79 12.00
CA VAL A 330 31.01 -0.31 13.38
C VAL A 330 30.05 -1.24 14.12
N LEU A 331 28.92 -1.64 13.46
CA LEU A 331 27.93 -2.52 14.08
C LEU A 331 28.48 -3.92 14.39
N ARG A 332 29.35 -4.46 13.54
CA ARG A 332 30.00 -5.76 13.76
C ARG A 332 31.03 -5.70 14.89
N GLY A 333 31.67 -4.55 15.10
CA GLY A 333 32.77 -4.39 16.02
C GLY A 333 34.01 -5.17 15.61
N GLU A 334 35.09 -4.97 16.33
CA GLU A 334 36.29 -5.78 16.21
C GLU A 334 35.97 -7.23 16.61
N SER A 335 36.46 -8.18 15.89
CA SER A 335 36.23 -9.63 16.12
C SER A 335 34.77 -10.10 16.04
N GLY A 336 33.82 -9.31 15.47
CA GLY A 336 32.42 -9.71 15.32
C GLY A 336 31.59 -9.66 16.61
N ALA A 337 32.13 -9.14 17.71
CA ALA A 337 31.45 -9.01 19.00
C ALA A 337 30.66 -7.71 19.17
N GLY A 338 30.31 -7.06 18.06
CA GLY A 338 29.56 -5.80 18.05
C GLY A 338 28.10 -5.94 18.46
N VAL A 339 27.40 -4.79 18.48
CA VAL A 339 26.02 -4.68 18.95
C VAL A 339 24.97 -5.26 17.99
N TRP A 340 25.38 -5.68 16.80
CA TRP A 340 24.48 -6.10 15.72
C TRP A 340 23.53 -7.23 16.13
N ASN A 341 23.97 -8.20 16.94
CA ASN A 341 23.12 -9.28 17.43
C ASN A 341 22.00 -8.75 18.32
N ASN A 342 22.32 -7.86 19.26
CA ASN A 342 21.34 -7.26 20.15
C ASN A 342 20.32 -6.41 19.37
N LEU A 343 20.79 -5.63 18.39
CA LEU A 343 19.89 -4.86 17.50
C LEU A 343 18.96 -5.79 16.71
N ARG A 344 19.43 -6.91 16.22
CA ARG A 344 18.61 -7.92 15.52
C ARG A 344 17.54 -8.51 16.43
N GLU A 345 17.90 -8.90 17.66
CA GLU A 345 16.90 -9.42 18.61
C GLU A 345 15.84 -8.36 18.96
N GLN A 346 16.22 -7.09 19.09
CA GLN A 346 15.25 -6.03 19.30
C GLN A 346 14.34 -5.78 18.07
N LEU A 347 14.82 -5.99 16.87
CA LEU A 347 14.02 -5.87 15.65
C LEU A 347 13.07 -7.05 15.44
N LYS A 348 13.31 -8.18 16.10
CA LYS A 348 12.47 -9.37 15.97
C LYS A 348 11.05 -9.09 16.46
N GLY A 349 10.06 -9.37 15.60
CA GLY A 349 8.66 -9.09 15.89
C GLY A 349 8.30 -7.59 15.91
N ALA A 350 9.16 -6.72 15.38
CA ALA A 350 8.78 -5.32 15.19
C ALA A 350 7.67 -5.18 14.15
N SER A 351 6.66 -4.40 14.49
CA SER A 351 5.51 -4.14 13.63
C SER A 351 5.89 -3.26 12.44
N ASP A 352 5.14 -3.40 11.36
CA ASP A 352 5.33 -2.64 10.12
C ASP A 352 4.77 -1.22 10.28
N VAL A 353 5.64 -0.30 10.71
CA VAL A 353 5.28 1.10 10.97
C VAL A 353 4.82 1.82 9.70
N GLU A 354 5.40 1.50 8.55
CA GLU A 354 5.00 2.10 7.26
C GLU A 354 3.52 1.81 6.97
N ARG A 355 3.13 0.54 7.04
CA ARG A 355 1.74 0.12 6.79
C ARG A 355 0.77 0.68 7.84
N ILE A 356 1.13 0.64 9.12
CA ILE A 356 0.28 1.16 10.19
C ILE A 356 0.07 2.67 10.03
N THR A 357 1.12 3.42 9.73
CA THR A 357 1.04 4.88 9.53
C THR A 357 0.16 5.23 8.33
N ALA A 358 0.30 4.52 7.21
CA ALA A 358 -0.55 4.72 6.04
C ALA A 358 -2.03 4.42 6.37
N ARG A 359 -2.31 3.30 7.05
CA ARG A 359 -3.67 2.95 7.48
C ARG A 359 -4.25 3.95 8.47
N THR A 360 -3.43 4.51 9.36
CA THR A 360 -3.84 5.59 10.27
C THR A 360 -4.25 6.83 9.48
N ALA A 361 -3.44 7.27 8.53
CA ALA A 361 -3.74 8.41 7.67
C ALA A 361 -5.00 8.18 6.81
N LEU A 362 -5.22 6.95 6.38
CA LEU A 362 -6.41 6.51 5.64
C LEU A 362 -7.62 6.20 6.55
N ARG A 363 -7.51 6.39 7.88
CA ARG A 363 -8.55 6.05 8.85
C ARG A 363 -9.07 4.61 8.73
N GLN A 364 -8.16 3.68 8.43
CA GLN A 364 -8.43 2.25 8.26
C GLN A 364 -7.71 1.41 9.32
N VAL A 365 -6.96 2.06 10.21
CA VAL A 365 -6.19 1.40 11.26
C VAL A 365 -7.10 0.70 12.28
N ARG A 366 -6.72 -0.49 12.71
CA ARG A 366 -7.39 -1.24 13.77
C ARG A 366 -6.78 -0.89 15.14
N PRO A 367 -7.55 -0.99 16.25
CA PRO A 367 -7.04 -0.63 17.58
C PRO A 367 -5.75 -1.36 17.97
N ARG A 368 -5.64 -2.65 17.65
CA ARG A 368 -4.42 -3.46 17.90
C ARG A 368 -3.21 -3.00 17.10
N GLU A 369 -3.40 -2.44 15.91
CA GLU A 369 -2.32 -1.87 15.11
C GLU A 369 -1.77 -0.59 15.75
N LEU A 370 -2.62 0.22 16.41
CA LEU A 370 -2.16 1.40 17.17
C LEU A 370 -1.34 0.99 18.41
N VAL A 371 -1.72 -0.08 19.09
CA VAL A 371 -0.89 -0.66 20.18
C VAL A 371 0.44 -1.17 19.63
N ALA A 372 0.41 -1.84 18.49
CA ALA A 372 1.63 -2.28 17.80
C ALA A 372 2.53 -1.10 17.42
N LEU A 373 1.95 0.05 16.99
CA LEU A 373 2.69 1.29 16.74
C LEU A 373 3.30 1.85 18.04
N ARG A 374 2.56 1.87 19.15
CA ARG A 374 3.06 2.28 20.47
C ARG A 374 4.33 1.49 20.84
N HIS A 375 4.27 0.17 20.73
CA HIS A 375 5.42 -0.69 21.01
C HIS A 375 6.58 -0.47 20.03
N ALA A 376 6.28 -0.21 18.75
CA ALA A 376 7.31 0.08 17.75
C ALA A 376 8.02 1.41 18.03
N LEU A 377 7.32 2.46 18.48
CA LEU A 377 7.91 3.74 18.86
C LEU A 377 8.81 3.60 20.10
N ALA A 378 8.38 2.86 21.13
CA ALA A 378 9.20 2.57 22.31
C ALA A 378 10.47 1.80 21.92
N ARG A 379 10.36 0.82 21.02
CA ARG A 379 11.49 0.05 20.48
C ARG A 379 12.44 0.93 19.68
N ALA A 380 11.92 1.85 18.87
CA ALA A 380 12.71 2.80 18.09
C ALA A 380 13.55 3.71 19.02
N ALA A 381 12.97 4.18 20.14
CA ALA A 381 13.71 4.94 21.15
C ALA A 381 14.89 4.14 21.74
N SER A 382 14.66 2.87 22.09
CA SER A 382 15.72 1.98 22.59
C SER A 382 16.83 1.77 21.56
N LEU A 383 16.47 1.51 20.28
CA LEU A 383 17.43 1.36 19.18
C LEU A 383 18.22 2.66 18.96
N SER A 384 17.56 3.83 18.98
CA SER A 384 18.22 5.14 18.87
C SER A 384 19.28 5.32 19.96
N THR A 385 18.93 5.05 21.22
CA THR A 385 19.83 5.15 22.35
C THR A 385 21.06 4.24 22.20
N GLN A 386 20.87 3.01 21.76
CA GLN A 386 21.98 2.07 21.54
C GLN A 386 22.90 2.52 20.39
N LEU A 387 22.35 3.05 19.31
CA LEU A 387 23.17 3.58 18.21
C LEU A 387 23.92 4.84 18.63
N GLN A 388 23.32 5.71 19.44
CA GLN A 388 23.99 6.90 20.01
C GLN A 388 25.12 6.53 20.93
N ALA A 389 24.98 5.45 21.73
CA ALA A 389 26.04 4.94 22.63
C ALA A 389 27.31 4.48 21.89
N LEU A 390 27.21 4.19 20.57
CA LEU A 390 28.38 3.91 19.73
C LEU A 390 29.17 5.17 19.36
N ASN A 391 28.69 6.35 19.73
CA ASN A 391 29.30 7.66 19.41
C ASN A 391 29.64 7.80 17.91
N PRO A 392 28.64 7.58 16.99
CA PRO A 392 28.95 7.62 15.58
C PRO A 392 29.37 9.03 15.15
N GLU A 393 30.37 9.11 14.28
CA GLU A 393 30.85 10.39 13.76
C GLU A 393 29.70 11.16 13.06
N PRO A 394 29.60 12.49 13.29
CA PRO A 394 28.59 13.32 12.63
C PRO A 394 28.68 13.22 11.10
N GLY A 395 27.54 13.15 10.43
CA GLY A 395 27.45 13.02 8.96
C GLY A 395 27.54 11.59 8.43
N THR A 396 27.83 10.61 9.27
CA THR A 396 27.80 9.19 8.87
C THR A 396 26.37 8.64 8.76
N LEU A 397 26.21 7.56 8.01
CA LEU A 397 24.92 6.86 7.91
C LEU A 397 24.40 6.43 9.28
N LEU A 398 25.28 5.94 10.14
CA LEU A 398 24.90 5.46 11.47
C LEU A 398 24.40 6.59 12.38
N ALA A 399 25.04 7.77 12.34
CA ALA A 399 24.56 8.97 13.04
C ALA A 399 23.16 9.41 12.51
N GLY A 400 22.97 9.34 11.21
CA GLY A 400 21.65 9.56 10.58
C GLY A 400 20.59 8.59 11.09
N MET A 401 20.88 7.29 11.11
CA MET A 401 19.97 6.25 11.61
C MET A 401 19.61 6.47 13.08
N ALA A 402 20.57 6.78 13.94
CA ALA A 402 20.33 7.07 15.35
C ALA A 402 19.33 8.22 15.54
N ARG A 403 19.48 9.29 14.76
CA ARG A 403 18.56 10.44 14.79
C ARG A 403 17.18 10.11 14.23
N TRP A 404 17.10 9.37 13.12
CA TRP A 404 15.81 9.02 12.49
C TRP A 404 14.96 8.07 13.33
N LEU A 405 15.59 7.26 14.17
CA LEU A 405 14.90 6.35 15.09
C LEU A 405 14.40 7.04 16.36
N THR A 406 14.71 8.34 16.57
CA THR A 406 14.12 9.09 17.68
C THR A 406 12.64 9.31 17.41
N PRO A 407 11.72 8.73 18.21
CA PRO A 407 10.29 8.83 17.97
C PRO A 407 9.76 10.24 18.28
N PRO A 408 8.66 10.67 17.63
CA PRO A 408 7.99 11.89 17.99
C PRO A 408 7.34 11.75 19.38
N THR A 409 7.84 12.48 20.37
CA THR A 409 7.49 12.35 21.80
C THR A 409 5.99 12.45 22.02
N HIS A 410 5.36 13.50 21.50
CA HIS A 410 3.91 13.70 21.66
C HIS A 410 3.07 12.53 21.14
N CYS A 411 3.44 11.95 19.99
CA CYS A 411 2.72 10.80 19.43
C CYS A 411 2.88 9.55 20.33
N ALA A 412 4.09 9.31 20.83
CA ALA A 412 4.37 8.18 21.72
C ALA A 412 3.59 8.31 23.02
N GLU A 413 3.61 9.49 23.65
CA GLU A 413 2.86 9.79 24.88
C GLU A 413 1.35 9.64 24.68
N LEU A 414 0.80 10.19 23.60
CA LEU A 414 -0.61 10.07 23.29
C LEU A 414 -1.05 8.61 23.17
N LEU A 415 -0.31 7.80 22.41
CA LEU A 415 -0.64 6.38 22.27
C LEU A 415 -0.51 5.61 23.59
N GLN A 416 0.46 6.01 24.47
CA GLN A 416 0.63 5.40 25.78
C GLN A 416 -0.53 5.71 26.73
N MET A 417 -1.03 6.94 26.72
CA MET A 417 -2.11 7.37 27.57
C MET A 417 -3.48 6.93 27.08
N ALA A 418 -3.68 6.92 25.74
CA ALA A 418 -5.01 6.77 25.17
C ALA A 418 -5.49 5.33 25.02
N LEU A 419 -4.60 4.35 24.93
CA LEU A 419 -4.98 2.99 24.55
C LEU A 419 -4.81 2.00 25.67
N LEU A 420 -5.79 1.11 25.81
CA LEU A 420 -5.64 -0.10 26.60
C LEU A 420 -4.51 -0.98 26.06
N GLU A 421 -3.93 -1.84 26.90
CA GLU A 421 -2.88 -2.77 26.47
C GLU A 421 -3.44 -3.84 25.52
N GLU A 422 -4.62 -4.35 25.79
CA GLU A 422 -5.32 -5.34 24.99
C GLU A 422 -6.68 -4.80 24.52
N PRO A 423 -6.72 -3.92 23.50
CA PRO A 423 -7.99 -3.37 23.03
C PRO A 423 -8.77 -4.40 22.22
N ALA A 424 -10.07 -4.17 22.09
CA ALA A 424 -10.94 -4.94 21.22
C ALA A 424 -10.42 -4.91 19.76
N ALA A 425 -10.78 -5.93 18.99
CA ALA A 425 -10.32 -6.05 17.60
C ALA A 425 -10.91 -4.97 16.69
N LEU A 426 -12.16 -4.57 16.93
CA LEU A 426 -12.89 -3.58 16.12
C LEU A 426 -13.35 -2.41 16.98
N VAL A 427 -13.41 -1.23 16.41
CA VAL A 427 -13.83 0.00 17.10
C VAL A 427 -15.26 -0.11 17.64
N ARG A 428 -16.14 -0.76 16.90
CA ARG A 428 -17.55 -0.95 17.30
C ARG A 428 -17.75 -1.80 18.56
N ASP A 429 -16.76 -2.63 18.90
CA ASP A 429 -16.87 -3.55 20.06
C ASP A 429 -16.54 -2.83 21.39
N GLY A 430 -16.13 -1.55 21.34
CA GLY A 430 -15.75 -0.77 22.52
C GLY A 430 -14.43 -1.24 23.14
N GLY A 431 -14.16 -0.83 24.39
CA GLY A 431 -12.99 -1.32 25.15
C GLY A 431 -11.64 -0.99 24.51
N ILE A 432 -11.45 0.24 24.00
CA ILE A 432 -10.22 0.66 23.31
C ILE A 432 -9.46 1.71 24.12
N ILE A 433 -10.19 2.72 24.61
CA ILE A 433 -9.61 3.88 25.28
C ILE A 433 -9.33 3.55 26.74
N ALA A 434 -8.15 3.94 27.22
CA ALA A 434 -7.77 3.79 28.61
C ALA A 434 -8.63 4.68 29.54
N GLY A 435 -8.84 4.27 30.78
CA GLY A 435 -9.50 5.11 31.78
C GLY A 435 -8.64 6.33 32.13
N GLY A 436 -9.28 7.42 32.47
CA GLY A 436 -8.62 8.69 32.81
C GLY A 436 -8.24 9.58 31.63
N LEU A 437 -8.48 9.14 30.37
CA LEU A 437 -8.23 9.98 29.19
C LEU A 437 -9.37 10.98 28.95
N ASP A 438 -10.60 10.54 29.09
CA ASP A 438 -11.81 11.32 28.83
C ASP A 438 -12.81 11.12 30.00
N ALA A 439 -13.07 12.21 30.71
CA ALA A 439 -13.92 12.17 31.91
C ALA A 439 -15.37 11.80 31.59
N GLU A 440 -15.91 12.25 30.44
CA GLU A 440 -17.28 11.94 30.03
C GLU A 440 -17.42 10.45 29.69
N LEU A 441 -16.43 9.90 29.01
CA LEU A 441 -16.39 8.46 28.70
C LEU A 441 -16.29 7.62 29.96
N ASP A 442 -15.50 8.05 30.94
CA ASP A 442 -15.36 7.32 32.23
C ASP A 442 -16.64 7.39 33.05
N GLU A 443 -17.35 8.53 33.05
CA GLU A 443 -18.66 8.69 33.65
C GLU A 443 -19.70 7.75 33.01
N LEU A 444 -19.79 7.73 31.67
CA LEU A 444 -20.71 6.85 30.95
C LEU A 444 -20.43 5.36 31.22
N ARG A 445 -19.15 4.99 31.31
CA ARG A 445 -18.75 3.62 31.71
C ARG A 445 -19.13 3.31 33.16
N GLY A 446 -18.98 4.29 34.04
CA GLY A 446 -19.42 4.18 35.44
C GLY A 446 -20.92 3.92 35.55
N ILE A 447 -21.74 4.63 34.78
CA ILE A 447 -23.18 4.41 34.69
C ILE A 447 -23.50 2.99 34.18
N GLN A 448 -22.80 2.54 33.12
CA GLN A 448 -23.04 1.22 32.55
C GLN A 448 -22.67 0.07 33.51
N THR A 449 -21.62 0.23 34.31
CA THR A 449 -21.17 -0.79 35.29
C THR A 449 -21.94 -0.79 36.59
N ASN A 450 -22.48 0.35 37.00
CA ASN A 450 -23.19 0.53 38.26
C ASN A 450 -24.63 1.00 38.05
N CYS A 451 -25.33 0.47 37.04
CA CYS A 451 -26.72 0.83 36.74
C CYS A 451 -27.63 0.77 37.98
N ASP A 452 -27.47 -0.25 38.85
CA ASP A 452 -28.28 -0.42 40.05
C ASP A 452 -28.00 0.66 41.10
N ALA A 453 -26.74 1.07 41.26
CA ALA A 453 -26.38 2.15 42.19
C ALA A 453 -26.87 3.52 41.67
N PHE A 454 -26.75 3.77 40.38
CA PHE A 454 -27.22 4.99 39.73
C PHE A 454 -28.75 5.14 39.77
N LEU A 455 -29.48 4.02 39.63
CA LEU A 455 -30.96 4.00 39.79
C LEU A 455 -31.42 4.18 41.22
N LEU A 456 -30.56 3.91 42.21
CA LEU A 456 -30.86 4.13 43.63
C LEU A 456 -30.58 5.57 44.07
N ASP A 457 -29.71 6.29 43.34
CA ASP A 457 -29.37 7.72 43.59
C ASP A 457 -30.29 8.70 42.84
N LEU A 458 -31.12 8.24 41.90
CA LEU A 458 -32.18 8.99 41.21
C LEU A 458 -33.50 8.96 42.01
#